data_4b241f31ceb818c10d11e86608925484
#
_entry.id   4b241f31ceb818c10d11e86608925484
#
_cell.length_a   1.000
_cell.length_b   1.000
_cell.length_c   1.000
_cell.angle_alpha   90.00
_cell.angle_beta   90.00
_cell.angle_gamma   90.00
#
_symmetry.space_group_name_H-M   'P 1'
#
loop_
_entity.id
_entity.type
_entity.pdbx_description
1 polymer ?
#
loop_
_entity_poly.entity_id
_entity_poly.type
_entity_poly.pdbx_seq_one_letter_code
_entity_poly.pdbx_strand_id
1 'polypeptide(L)'
;DKRSGMEKFLEGNPITRNIIFKKAKEMVDRQTNGNYPAPYEIMECVKVGMSSGLKKGYAEEVKRFEKLILTPESFQLRGIFFAMTEKKKNPKAELARKTDTIAMVGAGFMGAGIAQVSAAKDVRVLLKDIKQETLTQARQTVWKDIGKKVKRKAMPQLDADRLMNRITGQLDYNNFEKVDVLIEAVFEDMKVKHM
;
A
#
# COMPACT_ATOMS: atom_id res chain seq x y z
N ASP A 1 -0.69 -2.75 36.03
CA ASP A 1 -0.03 -1.81 35.12
C ASP A 1 1.29 -2.41 34.64
N LYS A 2 1.34 -2.86 33.36
CA LYS A 2 2.49 -3.55 32.76
C LYS A 2 3.59 -2.61 32.24
N ARG A 3 3.48 -1.30 32.49
CA ARG A 3 4.44 -0.31 32.01
C ARG A 3 5.77 -0.41 32.72
N SER A 4 6.87 -0.32 32.00
CA SER A 4 8.23 -0.27 32.58
C SER A 4 8.43 1.00 33.39
N GLY A 5 9.41 1.00 34.28
CA GLY A 5 9.75 2.19 35.07
C GLY A 5 10.13 3.40 34.23
N MET A 6 10.76 3.16 33.06
CA MET A 6 11.11 4.20 32.09
C MET A 6 9.88 4.80 31.41
N GLU A 7 8.89 3.98 31.03
CA GLU A 7 7.63 4.45 30.47
C GLU A 7 6.84 5.30 31.47
N LYS A 8 6.77 4.88 32.74
CA LYS A 8 6.14 5.67 33.80
C LYS A 8 6.82 7.03 34.02
N PHE A 9 8.16 7.07 33.95
CA PHE A 9 8.92 8.32 34.06
C PHE A 9 8.66 9.24 32.83
N LEU A 10 8.71 8.70 31.63
CA LEU A 10 8.51 9.46 30.40
C LEU A 10 7.08 10.01 30.29
N GLU A 11 6.08 9.24 30.68
CA GLU A 11 4.66 9.64 30.61
C GLU A 11 4.23 10.46 31.85
N GLY A 12 4.88 10.30 32.98
CA GLY A 12 4.58 11.00 34.22
C GLY A 12 5.08 12.45 34.29
N ASN A 13 6.16 12.77 33.56
CA ASN A 13 6.80 14.08 33.62
C ASN A 13 6.25 15.02 32.52
N PRO A 14 5.73 16.21 32.86
CA PRO A 14 5.23 17.18 31.88
C PRO A 14 6.25 17.58 30.79
N ILE A 15 7.54 17.68 31.15
CA ILE A 15 8.61 18.08 30.22
C ILE A 15 8.84 16.99 29.18
N THR A 16 8.96 15.73 29.61
CA THR A 16 9.16 14.59 28.71
C THR A 16 7.94 14.36 27.82
N ARG A 17 6.72 14.54 28.35
CA ARG A 17 5.49 14.52 27.57
C ARG A 17 5.50 15.54 26.44
N ASN A 18 5.90 16.78 26.70
CA ASN A 18 5.98 17.81 25.67
C ASN A 18 6.96 17.45 24.55
N ILE A 19 8.09 16.83 24.90
CA ILE A 19 9.06 16.35 23.90
C ILE A 19 8.46 15.22 23.05
N ILE A 20 7.73 14.29 23.66
CA ILE A 20 7.06 13.19 22.97
C ILE A 20 6.02 13.74 21.98
N PHE A 21 5.16 14.66 22.43
CA PHE A 21 4.14 15.27 21.56
C PHE A 21 4.74 16.12 20.43
N LYS A 22 5.86 16.82 20.69
CA LYS A 22 6.59 17.53 19.64
C LYS A 22 7.09 16.56 18.56
N LYS A 23 7.73 15.46 18.95
CA LYS A 23 8.20 14.43 18.00
C LYS A 23 7.05 13.73 17.27
N ALA A 24 5.95 13.46 17.97
CA ALA A 24 4.75 12.90 17.35
C ALA A 24 4.19 13.85 16.29
N LYS A 25 4.11 15.14 16.60
CA LYS A 25 3.68 16.16 15.64
C LYS A 25 4.61 16.22 14.42
N GLU A 26 5.92 16.26 14.60
CA GLU A 26 6.89 16.24 13.51
C GLU A 26 6.76 15.00 12.63
N MET A 27 6.43 13.84 13.21
CA MET A 27 6.17 12.60 12.45
C MET A 27 4.89 12.72 11.64
N VAL A 28 3.80 13.23 12.24
CA VAL A 28 2.53 13.47 11.55
C VAL A 28 2.73 14.45 10.40
N ASP A 29 3.42 15.57 10.64
CA ASP A 29 3.70 16.59 9.62
C ASP A 29 4.43 15.97 8.40
N ARG A 30 5.44 15.12 8.63
CA ARG A 30 6.16 14.41 7.54
C ARG A 30 5.30 13.41 6.79
N GLN A 31 4.39 12.71 7.47
CA GLN A 31 3.57 11.67 6.84
C GLN A 31 2.35 12.23 6.12
N THR A 32 1.82 13.34 6.60
CA THR A 32 0.54 13.88 6.13
C THR A 32 0.69 15.15 5.30
N ASN A 33 1.86 15.80 5.36
CA ASN A 33 2.08 17.14 4.80
C ASN A 33 0.98 18.14 5.20
N GLY A 34 0.41 17.96 6.41
CA GLY A 34 -0.68 18.82 6.92
C GLY A 34 -2.09 18.53 6.35
N ASN A 35 -2.23 17.57 5.42
CA ASN A 35 -3.50 17.32 4.71
C ASN A 35 -4.53 16.52 5.52
N TYR A 36 -4.17 16.01 6.70
CA TYR A 36 -5.07 15.21 7.54
C TYR A 36 -5.20 15.83 8.92
N PRO A 37 -6.32 16.50 9.24
CA PRO A 37 -6.51 17.14 10.55
C PRO A 37 -6.68 16.14 11.71
N ALA A 38 -7.21 14.96 11.44
CA ALA A 38 -7.54 13.99 12.48
C ALA A 38 -6.37 13.59 13.41
N PRO A 39 -5.14 13.32 12.94
CA PRO A 39 -4.03 12.98 13.82
C PRO A 39 -3.69 14.09 14.84
N TYR A 40 -3.86 15.35 14.48
CA TYR A 40 -3.61 16.47 15.40
C TYR A 40 -4.69 16.54 16.49
N GLU A 41 -5.95 16.36 16.12
CA GLU A 41 -7.05 16.33 17.08
C GLU A 41 -6.95 15.12 18.04
N ILE A 42 -6.48 13.95 17.53
CA ILE A 42 -6.19 12.78 18.36
C ILE A 42 -5.10 13.11 19.39
N MET A 43 -4.01 13.76 18.98
CA MET A 43 -2.95 14.15 19.92
C MET A 43 -3.47 15.06 21.03
N GLU A 44 -4.38 15.97 20.73
CA GLU A 44 -4.97 16.84 21.73
C GLU A 44 -5.89 16.06 22.70
N CYS A 45 -6.68 15.10 22.21
CA CYS A 45 -7.47 14.21 23.08
C CYS A 45 -6.58 13.43 24.06
N VAL A 46 -5.45 12.90 23.55
CA VAL A 46 -4.49 12.16 24.37
C VAL A 46 -3.85 13.08 25.43
N LYS A 47 -3.47 14.31 25.08
CA LYS A 47 -2.95 15.30 26.03
C LYS A 47 -3.94 15.57 27.17
N VAL A 48 -5.20 15.80 26.82
CA VAL A 48 -6.26 16.03 27.84
C VAL A 48 -6.46 14.80 28.70
N GLY A 49 -6.50 13.61 28.12
CA GLY A 49 -6.64 12.35 28.86
C GLY A 49 -5.50 12.10 29.83
N MET A 50 -4.25 12.39 29.41
CA MET A 50 -3.06 12.24 30.25
C MET A 50 -2.93 13.30 31.35
N SER A 51 -3.43 14.51 31.13
CA SER A 51 -3.35 15.60 32.12
C SER A 51 -4.51 15.67 33.07
N SER A 52 -5.72 15.33 32.62
CA SER A 52 -6.97 15.56 33.33
C SER A 52 -7.80 14.30 33.56
N GLY A 53 -7.28 13.14 33.17
CA GLY A 53 -7.91 11.83 33.34
C GLY A 53 -8.79 11.42 32.17
N LEU A 54 -9.05 10.11 32.05
CA LEU A 54 -9.73 9.48 30.94
C LEU A 54 -11.13 10.04 30.68
N LYS A 55 -11.91 10.33 31.74
CA LYS A 55 -13.26 10.88 31.61
C LYS A 55 -13.27 12.20 30.83
N LYS A 56 -12.32 13.09 31.12
CA LYS A 56 -12.18 14.35 30.39
C LYS A 56 -11.62 14.13 28.99
N GLY A 57 -10.70 13.16 28.82
CA GLY A 57 -10.18 12.75 27.52
C GLY A 57 -11.29 12.29 26.57
N TYR A 58 -12.20 11.44 27.01
CA TYR A 58 -13.35 10.98 26.22
C TYR A 58 -14.34 12.11 25.90
N ALA A 59 -14.58 13.02 26.83
CA ALA A 59 -15.44 14.18 26.54
C ALA A 59 -14.83 15.09 25.45
N GLU A 60 -13.51 15.26 25.49
CA GLU A 60 -12.78 16.00 24.46
C GLU A 60 -12.78 15.27 23.10
N GLU A 61 -12.68 13.94 23.12
CA GLU A 61 -12.76 13.12 21.91
C GLU A 61 -14.08 13.30 21.18
N VAL A 62 -15.21 13.23 21.88
CA VAL A 62 -16.55 13.46 21.30
C VAL A 62 -16.61 14.83 20.62
N LYS A 63 -16.21 15.89 21.33
CA LYS A 63 -16.22 17.24 20.80
C LYS A 63 -15.35 17.43 19.56
N ARG A 64 -14.17 16.81 19.54
CA ARG A 64 -13.26 16.89 18.40
C ARG A 64 -13.73 16.03 17.24
N PHE A 65 -14.32 14.88 17.52
CA PHE A 65 -14.94 14.03 16.50
C PHE A 65 -16.10 14.75 15.80
N GLU A 66 -16.99 15.42 16.54
CA GLU A 66 -18.06 16.24 15.98
C GLU A 66 -17.52 17.31 15.01
N LYS A 67 -16.43 17.98 15.38
CA LYS A 67 -15.75 18.94 14.51
C LYS A 67 -15.18 18.28 13.27
N LEU A 68 -14.48 17.14 13.42
CA LEU A 68 -13.79 16.47 12.32
C LEU A 68 -14.76 15.89 11.29
N ILE A 69 -15.89 15.35 11.70
CA ILE A 69 -16.85 14.71 10.77
C ILE A 69 -17.44 15.71 9.77
N LEU A 70 -17.45 16.99 10.11
CA LEU A 70 -17.97 18.09 9.28
C LEU A 70 -16.91 18.71 8.38
N THR A 71 -15.64 18.27 8.48
CA THR A 71 -14.57 18.84 7.65
C THR A 71 -14.66 18.37 6.19
N PRO A 72 -14.19 19.17 5.23
CA PRO A 72 -14.07 18.77 3.82
C PRO A 72 -13.24 17.50 3.65
N GLU A 73 -12.14 17.35 4.40
CA GLU A 73 -11.28 16.17 4.36
C GLU A 73 -12.06 14.91 4.75
N SER A 74 -12.88 14.98 5.81
CA SER A 74 -13.73 13.86 6.22
C SER A 74 -14.74 13.50 5.13
N PHE A 75 -15.36 14.49 4.50
CA PHE A 75 -16.30 14.26 3.40
C PHE A 75 -15.62 13.54 2.22
N GLN A 76 -14.45 14.02 1.79
CA GLN A 76 -13.71 13.43 0.68
C GLN A 76 -13.22 12.01 1.00
N LEU A 77 -12.69 11.78 2.20
CA LEU A 77 -12.23 10.46 2.62
C LEU A 77 -13.38 9.43 2.68
N ARG A 78 -14.55 9.84 3.14
CA ARG A 78 -15.77 9.00 3.09
C ARG A 78 -16.18 8.71 1.65
N GLY A 79 -16.11 9.71 0.76
CA GLY A 79 -16.36 9.52 -0.67
C GLY A 79 -15.43 8.47 -1.28
N ILE A 80 -14.13 8.56 -1.00
CA ILE A 80 -13.14 7.57 -1.43
C ILE A 80 -13.48 6.18 -0.86
N PHE A 81 -13.81 6.08 0.43
CA PHE A 81 -14.18 4.80 1.06
C PHE A 81 -15.39 4.16 0.38
N PHE A 82 -16.46 4.92 0.12
CA PHE A 82 -17.63 4.40 -0.58
C PHE A 82 -17.32 4.00 -2.02
N ALA A 83 -16.56 4.82 -2.76
CA ALA A 83 -16.15 4.48 -4.12
C ALA A 83 -15.31 3.20 -4.16
N MET A 84 -14.36 3.03 -3.25
CA MET A 84 -13.58 1.80 -3.13
C MET A 84 -14.43 0.58 -2.77
N THR A 85 -15.42 0.75 -1.89
CA THR A 85 -16.34 -0.33 -1.50
C THR A 85 -17.22 -0.73 -2.67
N GLU A 86 -17.75 0.24 -3.41
CA GLU A 86 -18.58 -0.03 -4.58
C GLU A 86 -17.79 -0.73 -5.69
N LYS A 87 -16.55 -0.32 -5.94
CA LYS A 87 -15.66 -0.96 -6.92
C LYS A 87 -15.27 -2.40 -6.58
N LYS A 88 -15.39 -2.81 -5.31
CA LYS A 88 -15.17 -4.21 -4.91
C LYS A 88 -16.37 -5.11 -5.21
N LYS A 89 -17.55 -4.54 -5.43
CA LYS A 89 -18.73 -5.31 -5.82
C LYS A 89 -18.58 -5.75 -7.26
N ASN A 90 -18.68 -7.04 -7.50
CA ASN A 90 -18.75 -7.60 -8.84
C ASN A 90 -20.18 -8.12 -9.06
N PRO A 91 -21.06 -7.37 -9.78
CA PRO A 91 -22.46 -7.76 -9.97
C PRO A 91 -22.61 -9.02 -10.83
N LYS A 92 -21.54 -9.45 -11.50
CA LYS A 92 -21.49 -10.66 -12.33
C LYS A 92 -20.41 -11.62 -11.87
N ALA A 93 -20.24 -11.75 -10.55
CA ALA A 93 -19.22 -12.61 -9.95
C ALA A 93 -19.35 -14.07 -10.40
N GLU A 94 -20.57 -14.52 -10.69
CA GLU A 94 -20.87 -15.87 -11.19
C GLU A 94 -20.34 -16.13 -12.59
N LEU A 95 -20.06 -15.10 -13.39
CA LEU A 95 -19.45 -15.20 -14.72
C LEU A 95 -17.92 -15.12 -14.67
N ALA A 96 -17.35 -14.78 -13.53
CA ALA A 96 -15.92 -14.66 -13.39
C ALA A 96 -15.23 -16.03 -13.52
N ARG A 97 -14.22 -16.10 -14.38
CA ARG A 97 -13.38 -17.29 -14.53
C ARG A 97 -12.09 -17.12 -13.71
N LYS A 98 -11.56 -18.21 -13.26
CA LYS A 98 -10.25 -18.23 -12.62
C LYS A 98 -9.18 -17.83 -13.65
N THR A 99 -8.31 -16.92 -13.27
CA THR A 99 -7.16 -16.51 -14.07
C THR A 99 -5.92 -17.21 -13.52
N ASP A 100 -5.35 -18.13 -14.27
CA ASP A 100 -4.15 -18.87 -13.91
C ASP A 100 -2.89 -18.33 -14.57
N THR A 101 -3.03 -17.72 -15.77
CA THR A 101 -1.89 -17.18 -16.52
C THR A 101 -2.28 -15.87 -17.21
N ILE A 102 -1.43 -14.87 -17.08
CA ILE A 102 -1.56 -13.61 -17.82
C ILE A 102 -0.33 -13.38 -18.69
N ALA A 103 -0.55 -12.68 -19.81
CA ALA A 103 0.51 -12.06 -20.58
C ALA A 103 0.58 -10.57 -20.26
N MET A 104 1.80 -10.09 -20.06
CA MET A 104 2.11 -8.68 -19.82
C MET A 104 3.02 -8.18 -20.93
N VAL A 105 2.55 -7.25 -21.75
CA VAL A 105 3.32 -6.62 -22.84
C VAL A 105 3.84 -5.27 -22.37
N GLY A 106 5.16 -5.14 -22.33
CA GLY A 106 5.89 -4.02 -21.73
C GLY A 106 6.39 -4.34 -20.33
N ALA A 107 7.71 -4.42 -20.17
CA ALA A 107 8.39 -4.71 -18.90
C ALA A 107 8.91 -3.44 -18.21
N GLY A 108 8.36 -2.28 -18.53
CA GLY A 108 8.65 -1.02 -17.85
C GLY A 108 8.17 -1.01 -16.40
N PHE A 109 8.21 0.15 -15.76
CA PHE A 109 7.83 0.31 -14.35
C PHE A 109 6.44 -0.27 -14.03
N MET A 110 5.41 0.07 -14.84
CA MET A 110 4.05 -0.43 -14.64
C MET A 110 3.96 -1.93 -14.89
N GLY A 111 4.53 -2.43 -16.00
CA GLY A 111 4.47 -3.85 -16.33
C GLY A 111 5.17 -4.74 -15.31
N ALA A 112 6.34 -4.34 -14.83
CA ALA A 112 7.04 -5.04 -13.74
C ALA A 112 6.22 -5.07 -12.45
N GLY A 113 5.55 -3.95 -12.10
CA GLY A 113 4.69 -3.87 -10.92
C GLY A 113 3.46 -4.76 -11.03
N ILE A 114 2.78 -4.76 -12.18
CA ILE A 114 1.62 -5.64 -12.43
C ILE A 114 2.05 -7.11 -12.40
N ALA A 115 3.17 -7.45 -13.04
CA ALA A 115 3.72 -8.80 -13.00
C ALA A 115 3.99 -9.27 -11.56
N GLN A 116 4.58 -8.41 -10.73
CA GLN A 116 4.86 -8.70 -9.32
C GLN A 116 3.58 -8.97 -8.52
N VAL A 117 2.56 -8.11 -8.63
CA VAL A 117 1.34 -8.27 -7.83
C VAL A 117 0.51 -9.46 -8.29
N SER A 118 0.53 -9.78 -9.58
CA SER A 118 -0.12 -10.97 -10.15
C SER A 118 0.57 -12.25 -9.67
N ALA A 119 1.90 -12.31 -9.76
CA ALA A 119 2.68 -13.44 -9.27
C ALA A 119 2.52 -13.66 -7.75
N ALA A 120 2.33 -12.60 -6.98
CA ALA A 120 2.05 -12.67 -5.54
C ALA A 120 0.65 -13.22 -5.23
N LYS A 121 -0.23 -13.33 -6.22
CA LYS A 121 -1.57 -13.94 -6.17
C LYS A 121 -1.62 -15.31 -6.85
N ASP A 122 -0.46 -15.95 -6.98
CA ASP A 122 -0.28 -17.28 -7.59
C ASP A 122 -0.58 -17.36 -9.08
N VAL A 123 -0.70 -16.22 -9.77
CA VAL A 123 -0.89 -16.13 -11.22
C VAL A 123 0.47 -16.22 -11.93
N ARG A 124 0.58 -17.04 -12.96
CA ARG A 124 1.74 -17.09 -13.85
C ARG A 124 1.75 -15.88 -14.78
N VAL A 125 2.91 -15.32 -15.04
CA VAL A 125 3.06 -14.11 -15.86
C VAL A 125 4.08 -14.35 -16.96
N LEU A 126 3.65 -14.23 -18.21
CA LEU A 126 4.52 -14.12 -19.37
C LEU A 126 4.81 -12.63 -19.58
N LEU A 127 6.00 -12.18 -19.19
CA LEU A 127 6.40 -10.78 -19.30
C LEU A 127 7.19 -10.56 -20.59
N LYS A 128 6.56 -9.91 -21.58
CA LYS A 128 7.15 -9.64 -22.88
C LYS A 128 7.66 -8.20 -22.98
N ASP A 129 8.86 -8.06 -23.52
CA ASP A 129 9.40 -6.76 -23.96
C ASP A 129 10.18 -6.94 -25.26
N ILE A 130 10.50 -5.84 -25.94
CA ILE A 130 11.31 -5.85 -27.15
C ILE A 130 12.83 -5.90 -26.84
N LYS A 131 13.22 -5.60 -25.59
CA LYS A 131 14.61 -5.53 -25.14
C LYS A 131 14.86 -6.43 -23.95
N GLN A 132 15.91 -7.25 -24.05
CA GLN A 132 16.36 -8.13 -22.98
C GLN A 132 16.76 -7.33 -21.72
N GLU A 133 17.34 -6.15 -21.91
CA GLU A 133 17.77 -5.27 -20.82
C GLU A 133 16.60 -4.83 -19.97
N THR A 134 15.44 -4.49 -20.59
CA THR A 134 14.22 -4.09 -19.88
C THR A 134 13.67 -5.24 -19.04
N LEU A 135 13.67 -6.47 -19.60
CA LEU A 135 13.26 -7.68 -18.84
C LEU A 135 14.17 -7.93 -17.64
N THR A 136 15.48 -7.75 -17.83
CA THR A 136 16.46 -7.91 -16.76
C THR A 136 16.24 -6.88 -15.65
N GLN A 137 16.04 -5.60 -16.01
CA GLN A 137 15.76 -4.52 -15.06
C GLN A 137 14.44 -4.75 -14.31
N ALA A 138 13.38 -5.18 -15.01
CA ALA A 138 12.10 -5.54 -14.41
C ALA A 138 12.29 -6.64 -13.35
N ARG A 139 12.98 -7.71 -13.69
CA ARG A 139 13.29 -8.83 -12.78
C ARG A 139 14.10 -8.37 -11.56
N GLN A 140 15.10 -7.52 -11.76
CA GLN A 140 15.90 -6.94 -10.66
C GLN A 140 15.05 -6.06 -9.74
N THR A 141 14.16 -5.25 -10.30
CA THR A 141 13.25 -4.38 -9.53
C THR A 141 12.31 -5.20 -8.64
N VAL A 142 11.67 -6.22 -9.22
CA VAL A 142 10.80 -7.15 -8.49
C VAL A 142 11.59 -7.85 -7.38
N TRP A 143 12.78 -8.39 -7.70
CA TRP A 143 13.63 -9.06 -6.71
C TRP A 143 14.05 -8.14 -5.57
N LYS A 144 14.42 -6.89 -5.86
CA LYS A 144 14.80 -5.89 -4.86
C LYS A 144 13.67 -5.61 -3.86
N ASP A 145 12.43 -5.52 -4.33
CA ASP A 145 11.28 -5.23 -3.47
C ASP A 145 10.88 -6.44 -2.63
N ILE A 146 10.90 -7.63 -3.21
CA ILE A 146 10.65 -8.88 -2.50
C ILE A 146 11.76 -9.13 -1.46
N GLY A 147 13.02 -8.91 -1.83
CA GLY A 147 14.18 -9.07 -0.95
C GLY A 147 14.12 -8.18 0.30
N LYS A 148 13.50 -6.99 0.22
CA LYS A 148 13.23 -6.17 1.41
C LYS A 148 12.27 -6.87 2.38
N LYS A 149 11.26 -7.59 1.86
CA LYS A 149 10.30 -8.34 2.68
C LYS A 149 10.97 -9.54 3.34
N VAL A 150 11.83 -10.25 2.60
CA VAL A 150 12.61 -11.37 3.14
C VAL A 150 13.55 -10.90 4.25
N LYS A 151 14.32 -9.83 4.03
CA LYS A 151 15.21 -9.25 5.04
C LYS A 151 14.48 -8.83 6.31
N ARG A 152 13.25 -8.34 6.20
CA ARG A 152 12.39 -7.97 7.34
C ARG A 152 11.65 -9.15 7.96
N LYS A 153 11.90 -10.38 7.50
CA LYS A 153 11.20 -11.61 7.91
C LYS A 153 9.67 -11.56 7.69
N ALA A 154 9.21 -10.71 6.78
CA ALA A 154 7.80 -10.59 6.39
C ALA A 154 7.41 -11.57 5.27
N MET A 155 8.39 -12.27 4.68
CA MET A 155 8.21 -13.31 3.67
C MET A 155 9.34 -14.33 3.79
N PRO A 156 9.04 -15.65 3.79
CA PRO A 156 10.05 -16.70 3.69
C PRO A 156 10.81 -16.63 2.35
N GLN A 157 12.08 -17.02 2.33
CA GLN A 157 12.88 -17.07 1.10
C GLN A 157 12.23 -17.97 0.03
N LEU A 158 11.72 -19.12 0.43
CA LEU A 158 11.06 -20.06 -0.48
C LEU A 158 9.86 -19.44 -1.22
N ASP A 159 9.07 -18.59 -0.54
CA ASP A 159 7.92 -17.93 -1.16
C ASP A 159 8.39 -16.82 -2.12
N ALA A 160 9.49 -16.14 -1.80
CA ALA A 160 10.11 -15.19 -2.70
C ALA A 160 10.61 -15.86 -4.00
N ASP A 161 11.24 -17.01 -3.89
CA ASP A 161 11.72 -17.79 -5.03
C ASP A 161 10.55 -18.32 -5.87
N ARG A 162 9.50 -18.82 -5.24
CA ARG A 162 8.27 -19.25 -5.92
C ARG A 162 7.62 -18.10 -6.70
N LEU A 163 7.53 -16.92 -6.10
CA LEU A 163 6.98 -15.75 -6.77
C LEU A 163 7.81 -15.38 -7.99
N MET A 164 9.12 -15.33 -7.87
CA MET A 164 10.02 -15.01 -8.99
C MET A 164 9.92 -16.04 -10.13
N ASN A 165 9.74 -17.31 -9.81
CA ASN A 165 9.58 -18.37 -10.80
C ASN A 165 8.24 -18.33 -11.56
N ARG A 166 7.24 -17.60 -11.06
CA ARG A 166 5.99 -17.35 -11.79
C ARG A 166 6.12 -16.28 -12.87
N ILE A 167 7.20 -15.50 -12.89
CA ILE A 167 7.43 -14.44 -13.88
C ILE A 167 8.45 -14.93 -14.90
N THR A 168 7.99 -15.21 -16.10
CA THR A 168 8.82 -15.61 -17.24
C THR A 168 8.99 -14.43 -18.19
N GLY A 169 10.24 -13.97 -18.36
CA GLY A 169 10.56 -12.92 -19.34
C GLY A 169 10.80 -13.53 -20.72
N GLN A 170 10.28 -12.91 -21.77
CA GLN A 170 10.46 -13.33 -23.15
C GLN A 170 10.43 -12.16 -24.14
N LEU A 171 11.08 -12.34 -25.29
CA LEU A 171 11.16 -11.32 -26.34
C LEU A 171 10.12 -11.52 -27.45
N ASP A 172 9.49 -12.67 -27.47
CA ASP A 172 8.49 -13.10 -28.47
C ASP A 172 7.11 -13.25 -27.85
N TYR A 173 6.15 -13.73 -28.63
CA TYR A 173 4.77 -13.98 -28.23
C TYR A 173 4.48 -15.47 -28.01
N ASN A 174 5.48 -16.30 -27.79
CA ASN A 174 5.29 -17.72 -27.56
C ASN A 174 4.39 -17.99 -26.35
N ASN A 175 3.45 -18.92 -26.51
CA ASN A 175 2.45 -19.32 -25.51
C ASN A 175 1.42 -18.22 -25.14
N PHE A 176 1.33 -17.13 -25.88
CA PHE A 176 0.29 -16.11 -25.64
C PHE A 176 -1.12 -16.63 -25.95
N GLU A 177 -1.25 -17.64 -26.82
CA GLU A 177 -2.52 -18.32 -27.11
C GLU A 177 -3.09 -19.09 -25.89
N LYS A 178 -2.28 -19.30 -24.85
CA LYS A 178 -2.64 -20.06 -23.64
C LYS A 178 -2.91 -19.17 -22.43
N VAL A 179 -2.90 -17.86 -22.60
CA VAL A 179 -3.15 -16.95 -21.46
C VAL A 179 -4.62 -16.62 -21.32
N ASP A 180 -5.07 -16.42 -20.09
CA ASP A 180 -6.45 -16.05 -19.79
C ASP A 180 -6.70 -14.56 -20.04
N VAL A 181 -5.69 -13.72 -19.79
CA VAL A 181 -5.78 -12.26 -19.92
C VAL A 181 -4.46 -11.71 -20.47
N LEU A 182 -4.56 -10.78 -21.40
CA LEU A 182 -3.44 -10.00 -21.90
C LEU A 182 -3.58 -8.56 -21.39
N ILE A 183 -2.49 -8.03 -20.80
CA ILE A 183 -2.40 -6.65 -20.30
C ILE A 183 -1.27 -5.95 -21.05
N GLU A 184 -1.59 -4.81 -21.64
CA GLU A 184 -0.62 -3.98 -22.34
C GLU A 184 -0.24 -2.78 -21.45
N ALA A 185 1.08 -2.54 -21.30
CA ALA A 185 1.67 -1.39 -20.61
C ALA A 185 2.93 -0.91 -21.32
N VAL A 186 2.86 -0.80 -22.65
CA VAL A 186 3.92 -0.20 -23.46
C VAL A 186 3.78 1.33 -23.46
N PHE A 187 4.72 1.99 -24.14
CA PHE A 187 4.69 3.44 -24.29
C PHE A 187 3.41 3.90 -24.99
N GLU A 188 2.83 5.03 -24.55
CA GLU A 188 1.56 5.58 -25.03
C GLU A 188 1.73 6.23 -26.42
N ASP A 189 2.01 5.41 -27.42
CA ASP A 189 2.14 5.78 -28.83
C ASP A 189 1.43 4.73 -29.69
N MET A 190 0.49 5.19 -30.51
CA MET A 190 -0.30 4.30 -31.37
C MET A 190 0.54 3.47 -32.34
N LYS A 191 1.68 3.99 -32.82
CA LYS A 191 2.58 3.24 -33.69
C LYS A 191 3.22 2.07 -32.95
N VAL A 192 3.56 2.25 -31.67
CA VAL A 192 4.10 1.19 -30.82
C VAL A 192 3.04 0.14 -30.49
N LYS A 193 1.80 0.57 -30.26
CA LYS A 193 0.67 -0.33 -29.94
C LYS A 193 0.20 -1.17 -31.13
N HIS A 194 0.46 -0.74 -32.36
CA HIS A 194 0.12 -1.46 -33.59
C HIS A 194 1.26 -2.36 -34.12
N MET A 195 2.40 -2.39 -33.45
CA MET A 195 3.51 -3.31 -33.74
C MET A 195 3.29 -4.66 -33.03
#